data_227584812d2f9bdbad39e1a8ed23a23d
#
_entry.id   227584812d2f9bdbad39e1a8ed23a23d
#
_cell.length_a   1.000
_cell.length_b   1.000
_cell.length_c   1.000
_cell.angle_alpha   90.00
_cell.angle_beta   90.00
_cell.angle_gamma   90.00
#
_symmetry.space_group_name_H-M   'P 1'
#
loop_
_entity.id
_entity.type
_entity.pdbx_description
1 polymer ?
#
loop_
_entity_poly.entity_id
_entity_poly.type
_entity_poly.pdbx_seq_one_letter_code
_entity_poly.pdbx_strand_id
1 'polypeptide(L)'
;LQTIYKTKKNNPSKYLHQILGGWKESADGVIYSNWVTGDFEEREVMCYGQDFGFSNDETTLIKVSVDIPERKVWVKECFAKPNLSTSDIARLNKAYAGISLIICDNSEPRLIRELKNAGLNIKPTIKKSGSILSGVALVQDYKIIVDKNSESIIKELNNYVWKDKGTVPIDKFNHTLDAIRYAMAYLVQGKSSGIYHIR
;
A
#
# COMPACT_ATOMS: atom_id res chain seq x y z
N LEU A 1 16.34 6.57 -38.58
CA LEU A 1 17.38 7.18 -37.74
C LEU A 1 16.91 8.48 -37.07
N GLN A 2 16.29 9.44 -37.82
CA GLN A 2 15.78 10.70 -37.22
C GLN A 2 14.72 10.52 -36.15
N THR A 3 13.81 9.54 -36.29
CA THR A 3 12.76 9.23 -35.32
C THR A 3 13.37 8.70 -34.01
N ILE A 4 14.36 7.83 -34.12
CA ILE A 4 15.09 7.26 -32.97
C ILE A 4 15.79 8.37 -32.16
N TYR A 5 16.45 9.30 -32.88
CA TYR A 5 17.16 10.41 -32.26
C TYR A 5 16.21 11.39 -31.55
N LYS A 6 15.07 11.70 -32.18
CA LYS A 6 14.02 12.53 -31.59
C LYS A 6 13.41 11.87 -30.34
N THR A 7 13.18 10.57 -30.37
CA THR A 7 12.67 9.82 -29.20
C THR A 7 13.67 9.85 -28.06
N LYS A 8 14.96 9.63 -28.32
CA LYS A 8 16.02 9.72 -27.30
C LYS A 8 16.07 11.08 -26.63
N LYS A 9 15.97 12.17 -27.41
CA LYS A 9 16.05 13.54 -26.90
C LYS A 9 14.79 13.98 -26.15
N ASN A 10 13.62 13.64 -26.66
CA ASN A 10 12.34 14.17 -26.17
C ASN A 10 11.67 13.27 -25.13
N ASN A 11 11.99 11.97 -25.11
CA ASN A 11 11.46 11.02 -24.14
C ASN A 11 12.47 9.87 -23.91
N PRO A 12 13.48 10.09 -23.03
CA PRO A 12 14.53 9.09 -22.74
C PRO A 12 13.98 7.75 -22.24
N SER A 13 12.94 7.76 -21.41
CA SER A 13 12.30 6.54 -20.89
C SER A 13 11.66 5.71 -22.01
N LYS A 14 10.97 6.36 -22.95
CA LYS A 14 10.41 5.69 -24.13
C LYS A 14 11.50 5.14 -25.05
N TYR A 15 12.61 5.84 -25.18
CA TYR A 15 13.77 5.38 -25.93
C TYR A 15 14.38 4.12 -25.32
N LEU A 16 14.63 4.13 -24.00
CA LEU A 16 15.13 2.97 -23.27
C LEU A 16 14.20 1.75 -23.41
N HIS A 17 12.91 1.95 -23.22
CA HIS A 17 11.94 0.86 -23.30
C HIS A 17 11.73 0.31 -24.71
N GLN A 18 11.44 1.18 -25.69
CA GLN A 18 11.01 0.77 -27.03
C GLN A 18 12.18 0.51 -28.01
N ILE A 19 13.30 1.18 -27.83
CA ILE A 19 14.42 1.11 -28.77
C ILE A 19 15.54 0.22 -28.25
N LEU A 20 15.85 0.31 -26.95
CA LEU A 20 16.92 -0.50 -26.34
C LEU A 20 16.42 -1.75 -25.63
N GLY A 21 15.09 -2.02 -25.64
CA GLY A 21 14.50 -3.19 -24.98
C GLY A 21 14.53 -3.14 -23.45
N GLY A 22 14.81 -1.98 -22.87
CA GLY A 22 14.73 -1.75 -21.43
C GLY A 22 13.28 -1.78 -20.95
N TRP A 23 13.04 -2.24 -19.74
CA TRP A 23 11.72 -2.18 -19.13
C TRP A 23 11.37 -0.75 -18.74
N LYS A 24 10.14 -0.35 -18.95
CA LYS A 24 9.63 0.91 -18.43
C LYS A 24 9.45 0.72 -16.91
N GLU A 25 10.20 1.46 -16.09
CA GLU A 25 10.18 1.33 -14.64
C GLU A 25 8.82 1.72 -14.04
N SER A 26 8.12 2.69 -14.66
CA SER A 26 6.78 3.11 -14.18
C SER A 26 5.88 3.53 -15.33
N ALA A 27 4.55 3.45 -15.14
CA ALA A 27 3.56 3.99 -16.06
C ALA A 27 3.58 5.54 -16.03
N ASP A 28 3.08 6.16 -17.12
CA ASP A 28 2.89 7.61 -17.14
C ASP A 28 1.73 8.01 -16.22
N GLY A 29 1.92 9.05 -15.41
CA GLY A 29 0.88 9.54 -14.50
C GLY A 29 0.65 8.68 -13.26
N VAL A 30 1.69 7.99 -12.77
CA VAL A 30 1.62 7.25 -11.50
C VAL A 30 1.21 8.17 -10.34
N ILE A 31 0.42 7.62 -9.43
CA ILE A 31 -0.12 8.35 -8.27
C ILE A 31 0.98 8.61 -7.24
N TYR A 32 1.84 7.62 -7.00
CA TYR A 32 2.94 7.73 -6.04
C TYR A 32 4.29 7.75 -6.77
N SER A 33 4.98 8.88 -6.73
CA SER A 33 6.30 9.06 -7.34
C SER A 33 7.43 9.28 -6.31
N ASN A 34 7.08 9.44 -5.04
CA ASN A 34 7.98 9.80 -3.93
C ASN A 34 8.44 8.59 -3.12
N TRP A 35 8.80 7.50 -3.78
CA TRP A 35 9.26 6.29 -3.13
C TRP A 35 10.67 5.87 -3.53
N VAL A 36 11.31 5.09 -2.67
CA VAL A 36 12.62 4.45 -2.89
C VAL A 36 12.61 3.06 -2.27
N THR A 37 13.45 2.17 -2.77
CA THR A 37 13.73 0.90 -2.08
C THR A 37 14.75 1.10 -0.96
N GLY A 38 14.58 0.38 0.14
CA GLY A 38 15.47 0.44 1.29
C GLY A 38 15.23 -0.71 2.25
N ASP A 39 15.98 -0.75 3.33
CA ASP A 39 15.71 -1.71 4.40
C ASP A 39 14.54 -1.22 5.26
N PHE A 40 13.70 -2.16 5.71
CA PHE A 40 12.56 -1.82 6.58
C PHE A 40 13.05 -1.41 7.97
N GLU A 41 12.62 -0.24 8.43
CA GLU A 41 12.91 0.24 9.78
C GLU A 41 11.64 0.25 10.64
N GLU A 42 11.71 -0.38 11.82
CA GLU A 42 10.66 -0.28 12.83
C GLU A 42 10.77 1.03 13.61
N ARG A 43 9.66 1.76 13.64
CA ARG A 43 9.47 2.93 14.48
C ARG A 43 8.44 2.62 15.56
N GLU A 44 8.35 3.46 16.57
CA GLU A 44 7.36 3.33 17.65
C GLU A 44 5.92 3.32 17.13
N VAL A 45 5.66 4.04 16.02
CA VAL A 45 4.34 4.14 15.38
C VAL A 45 4.25 3.12 14.26
N MET A 46 3.64 1.96 14.53
CA MET A 46 3.57 0.84 13.60
C MET A 46 2.25 0.07 13.73
N CYS A 47 1.76 -0.46 12.61
CA CYS A 47 0.73 -1.50 12.55
C CYS A 47 0.83 -2.28 11.24
N TYR A 48 -0.07 -3.23 11.03
CA TYR A 48 -0.24 -3.91 9.76
C TYR A 48 -1.48 -3.39 9.03
N GLY A 49 -1.39 -3.24 7.72
CA GLY A 49 -2.52 -2.99 6.83
C GLY A 49 -2.91 -4.26 6.11
N GLN A 50 -4.21 -4.50 5.94
CA GLN A 50 -4.72 -5.65 5.21
C GLN A 50 -5.83 -5.25 4.25
N ASP A 51 -5.74 -5.71 3.01
CA ASP A 51 -6.80 -5.66 2.03
C ASP A 51 -7.24 -7.09 1.69
N PHE A 52 -8.57 -7.32 1.62
CA PHE A 52 -9.12 -8.64 1.35
C PHE A 52 -9.47 -8.76 -0.13
N GLY A 53 -8.78 -9.65 -0.83
CA GLY A 53 -9.14 -10.02 -2.20
C GLY A 53 -10.27 -11.04 -2.22
N PHE A 54 -11.15 -10.91 -3.21
CA PHE A 54 -12.21 -11.89 -3.48
C PHE A 54 -11.87 -12.67 -4.74
N SER A 55 -12.08 -14.00 -4.72
CA SER A 55 -11.78 -14.86 -5.86
C SER A 55 -10.33 -14.73 -6.34
N ASN A 56 -10.10 -14.19 -7.53
CA ASN A 56 -8.78 -14.07 -8.14
C ASN A 56 -7.96 -12.85 -7.66
N ASP A 57 -8.56 -11.96 -6.88
CA ASP A 57 -7.87 -10.80 -6.33
C ASP A 57 -6.98 -11.19 -5.14
N GLU A 58 -5.89 -10.47 -4.97
CA GLU A 58 -4.92 -10.77 -3.92
C GLU A 58 -5.40 -10.26 -2.55
N THR A 59 -5.43 -11.14 -1.55
CA THR A 59 -5.45 -10.73 -0.15
C THR A 59 -4.03 -10.37 0.25
N THR A 60 -3.84 -9.18 0.80
CA THR A 60 -2.53 -8.63 1.15
C THR A 60 -2.39 -8.38 2.64
N LEU A 61 -1.18 -8.50 3.16
CA LEU A 61 -0.80 -8.03 4.50
C LEU A 61 0.52 -7.27 4.39
N ILE A 62 0.50 -6.00 4.80
CA ILE A 62 1.65 -5.10 4.71
C ILE A 62 2.02 -4.60 6.11
N LYS A 63 3.28 -4.73 6.48
CA LYS A 63 3.84 -4.10 7.69
C LYS A 63 4.13 -2.63 7.39
N VAL A 64 3.61 -1.72 8.21
CA VAL A 64 3.71 -0.27 8.01
C VAL A 64 4.26 0.38 9.26
N SER A 65 5.34 1.13 9.13
CA SER A 65 6.02 1.86 10.20
C SER A 65 6.18 3.32 9.80
N VAL A 66 5.87 4.27 10.68
CA VAL A 66 5.76 5.68 10.35
C VAL A 66 6.60 6.56 11.28
N ASP A 67 7.38 7.46 10.69
CA ASP A 67 7.97 8.61 11.37
C ASP A 67 7.17 9.86 10.98
N ILE A 68 6.28 10.29 11.88
CA ILE A 68 5.35 11.40 11.62
C ILE A 68 6.11 12.73 11.49
N PRO A 69 7.06 13.08 12.38
CA PRO A 69 7.86 14.32 12.26
C PRO A 69 8.65 14.40 10.95
N GLU A 70 9.31 13.31 10.56
CA GLU A 70 10.15 13.27 9.36
C GLU A 70 9.35 13.00 8.07
N ARG A 71 8.04 12.76 8.18
CA ARG A 71 7.17 12.36 7.07
C ARG A 71 7.75 11.23 6.24
N LYS A 72 8.17 10.16 6.91
CA LYS A 72 8.67 8.94 6.29
C LYS A 72 7.77 7.77 6.67
N VAL A 73 7.56 6.87 5.73
CA VAL A 73 6.86 5.60 5.95
C VAL A 73 7.66 4.46 5.35
N TRP A 74 7.91 3.44 6.15
CA TRP A 74 8.52 2.19 5.73
C TRP A 74 7.42 1.16 5.56
N VAL A 75 7.44 0.48 4.41
CA VAL A 75 6.46 -0.54 4.06
C VAL A 75 7.15 -1.83 3.66
N LYS A 76 6.64 -2.95 4.19
CA LYS A 76 7.14 -4.29 3.90
C LYS A 76 5.99 -5.23 3.63
N GLU A 77 6.04 -5.90 2.48
CA GLU A 77 5.10 -6.95 2.12
C GLU A 77 5.33 -8.19 3.00
N CYS A 78 4.29 -8.61 3.71
CA CYS A 78 4.29 -9.90 4.40
C CYS A 78 3.79 -11.00 3.47
N PHE A 79 2.70 -10.72 2.77
CA PHE A 79 2.21 -11.53 1.66
C PHE A 79 1.22 -10.75 0.78
N ALA A 80 1.12 -11.18 -0.49
CA ALA A 80 0.08 -10.82 -1.45
C ALA A 80 -0.28 -12.11 -2.20
N LYS A 81 -1.47 -12.66 -1.95
CA LYS A 81 -1.85 -13.99 -2.48
C LYS A 81 -3.34 -14.05 -2.81
N PRO A 82 -3.71 -14.59 -3.99
CA PRO A 82 -5.10 -14.86 -4.32
C PRO A 82 -5.60 -16.16 -3.66
N ASN A 83 -6.91 -16.34 -3.69
CA ASN A 83 -7.59 -17.59 -3.34
C ASN A 83 -7.30 -18.12 -1.92
N LEU A 84 -7.10 -17.24 -0.94
CA LEU A 84 -6.91 -17.63 0.45
C LEU A 84 -8.25 -17.93 1.14
N SER A 85 -8.33 -19.08 1.84
CA SER A 85 -9.43 -19.33 2.77
C SER A 85 -9.29 -18.49 4.05
N THR A 86 -10.38 -18.33 4.81
CA THR A 86 -10.33 -17.65 6.13
C THR A 86 -9.28 -18.26 7.04
N SER A 87 -9.14 -19.60 7.04
CA SER A 87 -8.12 -20.30 7.85
C SER A 87 -6.69 -20.01 7.38
N ASP A 88 -6.45 -19.86 6.06
CA ASP A 88 -5.15 -19.47 5.55
C ASP A 88 -4.80 -18.05 5.94
N ILE A 89 -5.75 -17.11 5.81
CA ILE A 89 -5.58 -15.71 6.23
C ILE A 89 -5.27 -15.67 7.73
N ALA A 90 -6.02 -16.39 8.57
CA ALA A 90 -5.77 -16.43 10.01
C ALA A 90 -4.39 -16.98 10.34
N ARG A 91 -3.97 -18.06 9.69
CA ARG A 91 -2.65 -18.68 9.88
C ARG A 91 -1.51 -17.76 9.46
N LEU A 92 -1.62 -17.13 8.28
CA LEU A 92 -0.62 -16.19 7.77
C LEU A 92 -0.53 -14.94 8.65
N ASN A 93 -1.67 -14.35 9.01
CA ASN A 93 -1.70 -13.19 9.89
C ASN A 93 -1.05 -13.48 11.25
N LYS A 94 -1.30 -14.65 11.85
CA LYS A 94 -0.63 -15.07 13.09
C LYS A 94 0.88 -15.21 12.91
N ALA A 95 1.32 -15.76 11.80
CA ALA A 95 2.75 -15.96 11.53
C ALA A 95 3.51 -14.63 11.36
N TYR A 96 2.90 -13.64 10.70
CA TYR A 96 3.55 -12.36 10.41
C TYR A 96 3.29 -11.27 11.45
N ALA A 97 2.04 -11.11 11.88
CA ALA A 97 1.64 -10.02 12.78
C ALA A 97 1.58 -10.43 14.25
N GLY A 98 1.44 -11.73 14.56
CA GLY A 98 1.31 -12.21 15.94
C GLY A 98 0.13 -11.53 16.65
N ILE A 99 0.42 -10.80 17.73
CA ILE A 99 -0.55 -10.02 18.51
C ILE A 99 -0.65 -8.55 18.06
N SER A 100 0.17 -8.14 17.09
CA SER A 100 0.20 -6.76 16.59
C SER A 100 -1.12 -6.36 15.94
N LEU A 101 -1.41 -5.07 15.96
CA LEU A 101 -2.63 -4.53 15.38
C LEU A 101 -2.63 -4.63 13.86
N ILE A 102 -3.73 -5.16 13.30
CA ILE A 102 -4.01 -5.19 11.86
C ILE A 102 -5.20 -4.27 11.59
N ILE A 103 -5.02 -3.32 10.67
CA ILE A 103 -6.10 -2.47 10.16
C ILE A 103 -6.49 -3.01 8.78
N CYS A 104 -7.76 -3.39 8.62
CA CYS A 104 -8.22 -4.04 7.40
C CYS A 104 -9.34 -3.25 6.70
N ASP A 105 -9.63 -3.63 5.46
CA ASP A 105 -10.84 -3.20 4.79
C ASP A 105 -12.10 -3.54 5.61
N ASN A 106 -13.15 -2.72 5.50
CA ASN A 106 -14.41 -2.89 6.23
C ASN A 106 -15.52 -3.57 5.41
N SER A 107 -15.25 -3.96 4.16
CA SER A 107 -16.25 -4.55 3.25
C SER A 107 -16.68 -5.97 3.65
N GLU A 108 -15.84 -6.68 4.45
CA GLU A 108 -16.05 -8.08 4.83
C GLU A 108 -16.25 -8.26 6.36
N PRO A 109 -17.39 -7.78 6.95
CA PRO A 109 -17.59 -7.79 8.41
C PRO A 109 -17.62 -9.21 8.99
N ARG A 110 -18.09 -10.20 8.20
CA ARG A 110 -18.11 -11.61 8.61
C ARG A 110 -16.71 -12.16 8.74
N LEU A 111 -15.86 -11.95 7.73
CA LEU A 111 -14.47 -12.39 7.73
C LEU A 111 -13.70 -11.75 8.90
N ILE A 112 -13.86 -10.44 9.10
CA ILE A 112 -13.24 -9.73 10.22
C ILE A 112 -13.62 -10.36 11.57
N ARG A 113 -14.89 -10.71 11.76
CA ARG A 113 -15.36 -11.36 12.98
C ARG A 113 -14.75 -12.76 13.16
N GLU A 114 -14.65 -13.54 12.10
CA GLU A 114 -14.02 -14.86 12.12
C GLU A 114 -12.53 -14.76 12.48
N LEU A 115 -11.81 -13.79 11.91
CA LEU A 115 -10.41 -13.54 12.21
C LEU A 115 -10.20 -13.07 13.67
N LYS A 116 -11.09 -12.22 14.21
CA LYS A 116 -11.10 -11.86 15.64
C LYS A 116 -11.30 -13.07 16.55
N ASN A 117 -12.28 -13.94 16.19
CA ASN A 117 -12.54 -15.16 16.95
C ASN A 117 -11.35 -16.14 16.89
N ALA A 118 -10.55 -16.10 15.84
CA ALA A 118 -9.29 -16.82 15.73
C ALA A 118 -8.16 -16.20 16.58
N GLY A 119 -8.41 -15.11 17.32
CA GLY A 119 -7.46 -14.49 18.25
C GLY A 119 -6.58 -13.41 17.64
N LEU A 120 -6.94 -12.87 16.47
CA LEU A 120 -6.21 -11.77 15.82
C LEU A 120 -6.65 -10.42 16.38
N ASN A 121 -5.70 -9.51 16.58
CA ASN A 121 -5.95 -8.11 16.93
C ASN A 121 -6.22 -7.30 15.64
N ILE A 122 -7.41 -7.49 15.07
CA ILE A 122 -7.79 -6.90 13.79
C ILE A 122 -8.95 -5.92 13.95
N LYS A 123 -8.87 -4.76 13.26
CA LYS A 123 -9.89 -3.70 13.29
C LYS A 123 -10.19 -3.23 11.87
N PRO A 124 -11.48 -3.00 11.53
CA PRO A 124 -11.83 -2.41 10.25
C PRO A 124 -11.41 -0.95 10.18
N THR A 125 -11.02 -0.48 9.00
CA THR A 125 -10.83 0.94 8.71
C THR A 125 -12.18 1.68 8.72
N ILE A 126 -12.16 2.97 9.02
CA ILE A 126 -13.36 3.83 8.95
C ILE A 126 -13.36 4.51 7.59
N LYS A 127 -14.23 4.05 6.69
CA LYS A 127 -14.43 4.67 5.37
C LYS A 127 -15.46 5.80 5.46
N LYS A 128 -15.06 7.00 5.06
CA LYS A 128 -15.94 8.17 4.85
C LYS A 128 -16.02 8.49 3.37
N SER A 129 -17.01 9.26 2.95
CA SER A 129 -17.04 9.77 1.58
C SER A 129 -15.73 10.50 1.25
N GLY A 130 -15.14 10.23 0.08
CA GLY A 130 -13.85 10.79 -0.32
C GLY A 130 -12.62 10.14 0.37
N SER A 131 -12.78 9.06 1.15
CA SER A 131 -11.67 8.42 1.89
C SER A 131 -10.56 7.88 0.98
N ILE A 132 -10.85 7.55 -0.27
CA ILE A 132 -9.82 7.10 -1.23
C ILE A 132 -8.89 8.27 -1.55
N LEU A 133 -9.43 9.40 -1.99
CA LEU A 133 -8.63 10.57 -2.37
C LEU A 133 -7.88 11.18 -1.19
N SER A 134 -8.54 11.30 -0.03
CA SER A 134 -7.88 11.80 1.18
C SER A 134 -6.80 10.85 1.69
N GLY A 135 -7.00 9.54 1.56
CA GLY A 135 -5.99 8.54 1.90
C GLY A 135 -4.82 8.53 0.92
N VAL A 136 -5.08 8.71 -0.38
CA VAL A 136 -4.03 8.89 -1.39
C VAL A 136 -3.19 10.12 -1.08
N ALA A 137 -3.82 11.28 -0.85
CA ALA A 137 -3.14 12.51 -0.49
C ALA A 137 -2.29 12.36 0.79
N LEU A 138 -2.83 11.66 1.81
CA LEU A 138 -2.09 11.37 3.03
C LEU A 138 -0.80 10.61 2.76
N VAL A 139 -0.85 9.55 1.95
CA VAL A 139 0.35 8.74 1.62
C VAL A 139 1.33 9.55 0.75
N GLN A 140 0.83 10.37 -0.16
CA GLN A 140 1.66 11.27 -0.99
C GLN A 140 2.46 12.29 -0.16
N ASP A 141 1.96 12.67 1.03
CA ASP A 141 2.65 13.59 1.95
C ASP A 141 3.90 12.96 2.61
N TYR A 142 4.11 11.65 2.45
CA TYR A 142 5.22 10.91 3.07
C TYR A 142 6.19 10.38 2.03
N LYS A 143 7.50 10.38 2.35
CA LYS A 143 8.48 9.62 1.59
C LYS A 143 8.30 8.14 1.89
N ILE A 144 8.00 7.34 0.86
CA ILE A 144 7.76 5.91 1.01
C ILE A 144 9.10 5.17 0.83
N ILE A 145 9.49 4.39 1.84
CA ILE A 145 10.64 3.48 1.80
C ILE A 145 10.11 2.06 1.73
N VAL A 146 10.33 1.40 0.62
CA VAL A 146 9.80 0.05 0.31
C VAL A 146 10.90 -0.98 0.56
N ASP A 147 10.61 -1.99 1.39
CA ASP A 147 11.51 -3.14 1.53
C ASP A 147 11.76 -3.78 0.17
N LYS A 148 13.03 -4.04 -0.16
CA LYS A 148 13.47 -4.50 -1.50
C LYS A 148 12.89 -5.84 -1.95
N ASN A 149 12.36 -6.64 -1.02
CA ASN A 149 11.71 -7.92 -1.33
C ASN A 149 10.18 -7.79 -1.47
N SER A 150 9.65 -6.57 -1.45
CA SER A 150 8.21 -6.27 -1.56
C SER A 150 7.80 -6.09 -3.02
N GLU A 151 7.82 -7.18 -3.78
CA GLU A 151 7.63 -7.14 -5.24
C GLU A 151 6.24 -6.63 -5.65
N SER A 152 5.18 -7.03 -4.93
CA SER A 152 3.82 -6.59 -5.24
C SER A 152 3.65 -5.10 -4.97
N ILE A 153 4.23 -4.56 -3.89
CA ILE A 153 4.21 -3.12 -3.59
C ILE A 153 4.92 -2.35 -4.70
N ILE A 154 6.12 -2.80 -5.10
CA ILE A 154 6.91 -2.15 -6.16
C ILE A 154 6.16 -2.17 -7.49
N LYS A 155 5.55 -3.31 -7.84
CA LYS A 155 4.73 -3.46 -9.04
C LYS A 155 3.55 -2.49 -9.03
N GLU A 156 2.82 -2.39 -7.93
CA GLU A 156 1.67 -1.50 -7.83
C GLU A 156 2.08 -0.03 -7.85
N LEU A 157 3.11 0.38 -7.13
CA LEU A 157 3.63 1.76 -7.17
C LEU A 157 4.03 2.20 -8.58
N ASN A 158 4.53 1.29 -9.40
CA ASN A 158 4.90 1.58 -10.79
C ASN A 158 3.71 1.62 -11.76
N ASN A 159 2.55 1.09 -11.38
CA ASN A 159 1.40 0.92 -12.29
C ASN A 159 0.11 1.58 -11.80
N TYR A 160 0.03 2.03 -10.56
CA TYR A 160 -1.15 2.71 -10.02
C TYR A 160 -1.23 4.14 -10.52
N VAL A 161 -2.14 4.40 -11.43
CA VAL A 161 -2.26 5.67 -12.15
C VAL A 161 -3.64 6.30 -11.98
N TRP A 162 -3.73 7.58 -12.26
CA TRP A 162 -5.01 8.27 -12.34
C TRP A 162 -5.79 7.83 -13.60
N LYS A 163 -7.09 7.58 -13.45
CA LYS A 163 -8.05 7.53 -14.53
C LYS A 163 -8.24 8.93 -15.09
N ASP A 164 -8.71 9.01 -16.33
CA ASP A 164 -9.16 10.21 -17.02
C ASP A 164 -8.95 11.55 -16.28
N LYS A 165 -8.09 12.41 -16.76
CA LYS A 165 -7.83 13.77 -16.24
C LYS A 165 -7.39 13.85 -14.75
N GLY A 166 -6.98 12.76 -14.14
CA GLY A 166 -6.36 12.78 -12.81
C GLY A 166 -7.30 12.96 -11.62
N THR A 167 -8.58 12.59 -11.75
CA THR A 167 -9.57 12.79 -10.67
C THR A 167 -9.91 11.53 -9.88
N VAL A 168 -9.73 10.35 -10.47
CA VAL A 168 -10.05 9.05 -9.86
C VAL A 168 -8.93 8.07 -10.13
N PRO A 169 -8.42 7.32 -9.14
CA PRO A 169 -7.47 6.24 -9.36
C PRO A 169 -8.08 5.11 -10.20
N ILE A 170 -7.22 4.34 -10.92
CA ILE A 170 -7.68 3.10 -11.53
C ILE A 170 -8.01 2.06 -10.45
N ASP A 171 -8.95 1.16 -10.79
CA ASP A 171 -9.32 0.04 -9.92
C ASP A 171 -8.51 -1.22 -10.28
N LYS A 172 -7.19 -1.07 -10.26
CA LYS A 172 -6.17 -2.11 -10.51
C LYS A 172 -4.86 -1.69 -9.87
N PHE A 173 -4.03 -2.65 -9.50
CA PHE A 173 -2.73 -2.39 -8.88
C PHE A 173 -2.85 -1.58 -7.58
N ASN A 174 -3.83 -1.90 -6.75
CA ASN A 174 -4.20 -1.12 -5.58
C ASN A 174 -4.29 -1.92 -4.27
N HIS A 175 -4.20 -3.25 -4.28
CA HIS A 175 -4.41 -4.08 -3.08
C HIS A 175 -3.39 -3.81 -1.98
N THR A 176 -2.09 -3.79 -2.31
CA THR A 176 -1.04 -3.46 -1.32
C THR A 176 -1.09 -1.99 -0.94
N LEU A 177 -1.39 -1.10 -1.90
CA LEU A 177 -1.49 0.34 -1.67
C LEU A 177 -2.71 0.71 -0.83
N ASP A 178 -3.83 0.00 -0.98
CA ASP A 178 -5.01 0.14 -0.14
C ASP A 178 -4.73 -0.33 1.29
N ALA A 179 -4.05 -1.46 1.46
CA ALA A 179 -3.59 -1.92 2.77
C ALA A 179 -2.68 -0.88 3.46
N ILE A 180 -1.72 -0.28 2.73
CA ILE A 180 -0.87 0.81 3.22
C ILE A 180 -1.73 2.01 3.61
N ARG A 181 -2.69 2.41 2.78
CA ARG A 181 -3.59 3.54 3.01
C ARG A 181 -4.44 3.36 4.26
N TYR A 182 -4.97 2.14 4.52
CA TYR A 182 -5.72 1.84 5.74
C TYR A 182 -4.86 1.96 6.99
N ALA A 183 -3.66 1.41 6.98
CA ALA A 183 -2.70 1.52 8.07
C ALA A 183 -2.30 2.98 8.33
N MET A 184 -1.94 3.72 7.29
CA MET A 184 -1.54 5.13 7.38
C MET A 184 -2.67 6.01 7.94
N ALA A 185 -3.90 5.84 7.47
CA ALA A 185 -5.05 6.58 7.97
C ALA A 185 -5.24 6.35 9.48
N TYR A 186 -5.07 5.12 9.96
CA TYR A 186 -5.16 4.81 11.39
C TYR A 186 -4.00 5.41 12.19
N LEU A 187 -2.76 5.24 11.74
CA LEU A 187 -1.56 5.65 12.46
C LEU A 187 -1.43 7.17 12.57
N VAL A 188 -1.82 7.90 11.52
CA VAL A 188 -1.64 9.35 11.43
C VAL A 188 -2.89 10.10 11.89
N GLN A 189 -4.08 9.73 11.41
CA GLN A 189 -5.33 10.43 11.73
C GLN A 189 -5.94 9.98 13.06
N GLY A 190 -5.78 8.71 13.45
CA GLY A 190 -6.25 8.19 14.73
C GLY A 190 -5.60 8.85 15.95
N LYS A 191 -4.38 9.37 15.80
CA LYS A 191 -3.70 10.14 16.85
C LYS A 191 -4.11 11.61 16.90
N SER A 192 -4.65 12.17 15.81
CA SER A 192 -5.10 13.57 15.79
C SER A 192 -6.50 13.80 16.40
N SER A 193 -7.26 12.73 16.64
CA SER A 193 -8.54 12.81 17.37
C SER A 193 -8.38 12.70 18.90
N GLY A 194 -7.29 13.17 19.42
CA GLY A 194 -6.95 13.50 20.78
C GLY A 194 -7.57 12.63 21.88
N ILE A 195 -6.78 11.76 22.49
CA ILE A 195 -6.78 11.62 23.95
C ILE A 195 -5.31 11.33 24.33
N TYR A 196 -4.57 12.37 24.64
CA TYR A 196 -3.38 12.23 25.46
C TYR A 196 -3.84 11.91 26.87
N HIS A 197 -3.88 10.68 27.28
CA HIS A 197 -3.73 10.35 28.69
C HIS A 197 -2.23 10.16 28.96
N ILE A 198 -1.59 11.26 29.32
CA ILE A 198 -0.36 11.26 30.09
C ILE A 198 -0.75 10.73 31.48
N ARG A 199 -0.27 9.55 31.83
CA ARG A 199 0.10 9.16 33.20
C ARG A 199 1.16 8.11 33.16
#